data_d12fff0806a41e8544883ac0d241a74f
#
_entry.id   d12fff0806a41e8544883ac0d241a74f
#
_cell.length_a   1.000
_cell.length_b   1.000
_cell.length_c   1.000
_cell.angle_alpha   90.00
_cell.angle_beta   90.00
_cell.angle_gamma   90.00
#
_symmetry.space_group_name_H-M   'P 1'
#
loop_
_entity.id
_entity.type
_entity.pdbx_description
1 polymer ?
#
loop_
_entity_poly.entity_id
_entity_poly.type
_entity_poly.pdbx_seq_one_letter_code
_entity_poly.pdbx_strand_id
1 'polypeptide(L)'
;MIKCNVTACGTISSSAEEKQSKDGEKFISFGMIVPLLGKDGTAKEVWVTVSAPGNKETAASYSAGRKVTVNGVMYIRKHDGNIYLNLRTDSNIEVNESTTNDRLEGSMEFRGKVSKKGIKELKDKKGKDFQSFAAFSSDKEGENREFTWVSFVNFSPIHEDYFAAEKYVEVHGDLQLGIFKGELQIECKVKS
;
A
#
# COMPACT_ATOMS: atom_id res chain seq x y z
N MET A 1 -6.57 -5.31 8.73
CA MET A 1 -6.24 -5.69 7.34
C MET A 1 -6.21 -4.44 6.48
N ILE A 2 -5.16 -4.28 5.67
CA ILE A 2 -5.02 -3.20 4.70
C ILE A 2 -4.89 -3.83 3.33
N LYS A 3 -5.89 -3.62 2.48
CA LYS A 3 -5.99 -4.15 1.13
C LYS A 3 -6.20 -3.00 0.16
N CYS A 4 -5.42 -2.95 -0.90
CA CYS A 4 -5.46 -1.87 -1.88
C CYS A 4 -5.59 -2.44 -3.30
N ASN A 5 -6.46 -1.84 -4.11
CA ASN A 5 -6.45 -2.10 -5.54
C ASN A 5 -5.58 -1.03 -6.20
N VAL A 6 -4.46 -1.43 -6.76
CA VAL A 6 -3.42 -0.50 -7.20
C VAL A 6 -2.97 -0.70 -8.63
N THR A 7 -2.48 0.39 -9.21
CA THR A 7 -1.60 0.41 -10.38
C THR A 7 -0.21 0.81 -9.89
N ALA A 8 0.77 -0.07 -10.09
CA ALA A 8 2.16 0.17 -9.74
C ALA A 8 3.02 0.16 -11.01
N CYS A 9 3.73 1.25 -11.27
CA CYS A 9 4.75 1.32 -12.32
C CYS A 9 6.10 1.57 -11.67
N GLY A 10 7.06 0.72 -11.95
CA GLY A 10 8.39 0.78 -11.36
C GLY A 10 9.38 -0.10 -12.10
N THR A 11 10.58 -0.18 -11.57
CA THR A 11 11.69 -0.95 -12.15
C THR A 11 11.88 -2.25 -11.38
N ILE A 12 11.96 -3.36 -12.09
CA ILE A 12 12.29 -4.66 -11.50
C ILE A 12 13.69 -4.59 -10.90
N SER A 13 13.81 -4.84 -9.61
CA SER A 13 15.07 -4.83 -8.87
C SER A 13 15.71 -6.21 -8.77
N SER A 14 14.88 -7.24 -8.66
CA SER A 14 15.29 -8.63 -8.70
C SER A 14 14.48 -9.39 -9.74
N SER A 15 15.17 -10.10 -10.65
CA SER A 15 14.53 -10.86 -11.73
C SER A 15 13.49 -11.84 -11.19
N ALA A 16 12.44 -12.07 -11.98
CA ALA A 16 11.39 -12.99 -11.60
C ALA A 16 11.93 -14.44 -11.50
N GLU A 17 11.41 -15.13 -10.50
CA GLU A 17 11.67 -16.53 -10.24
C GLU A 17 10.37 -17.31 -10.15
N GLU A 18 10.38 -18.56 -10.66
CA GLU A 18 9.29 -19.50 -10.42
C GLU A 18 9.31 -19.91 -8.94
N LYS A 19 8.18 -19.85 -8.31
CA LYS A 19 7.94 -20.34 -6.95
C LYS A 19 6.76 -21.30 -6.94
N GLN A 20 6.61 -22.04 -5.87
CA GLN A 20 5.51 -22.97 -5.67
C GLN A 20 4.80 -22.64 -4.35
N SER A 21 3.47 -22.59 -4.40
CA SER A 21 2.63 -22.44 -3.21
C SER A 21 2.63 -23.71 -2.37
N LYS A 22 2.07 -23.64 -1.17
CA LYS A 22 1.89 -24.82 -0.30
C LYS A 22 1.00 -25.88 -0.93
N ASP A 23 0.09 -25.47 -1.83
CA ASP A 23 -0.84 -26.33 -2.54
C ASP A 23 -0.26 -26.87 -3.86
N GLY A 24 1.02 -26.57 -4.13
CA GLY A 24 1.72 -27.03 -5.33
C GLY A 24 1.52 -26.19 -6.59
N GLU A 25 0.76 -25.10 -6.53
CA GLU A 25 0.58 -24.20 -7.65
C GLU A 25 1.84 -23.37 -7.94
N LYS A 26 2.21 -23.30 -9.20
CA LYS A 26 3.35 -22.50 -9.66
C LYS A 26 2.94 -21.06 -9.87
N PHE A 27 3.80 -20.15 -9.45
CA PHE A 27 3.67 -18.72 -9.68
C PHE A 27 5.04 -18.09 -9.86
N ILE A 28 5.10 -16.90 -10.42
CA ILE A 28 6.33 -16.11 -10.50
C ILE A 28 6.31 -15.02 -9.43
N SER A 29 7.49 -14.68 -8.92
CA SER A 29 7.65 -13.58 -7.97
C SER A 29 8.92 -12.79 -8.29
N PHE A 30 8.83 -11.46 -8.18
CA PHE A 30 9.96 -10.55 -8.34
C PHE A 30 9.83 -9.34 -7.42
N GLY A 31 10.94 -8.66 -7.17
CA GLY A 31 10.97 -7.38 -6.49
C GLY A 31 10.91 -6.22 -7.47
N MET A 32 10.11 -5.21 -7.16
CA MET A 32 10.00 -3.98 -7.93
C MET A 32 10.30 -2.78 -7.02
N ILE A 33 11.00 -1.78 -7.55
CA ILE A 33 11.26 -0.51 -6.89
C ILE A 33 10.39 0.57 -7.52
N VAL A 34 9.69 1.32 -6.68
CA VAL A 34 8.95 2.52 -7.05
C VAL A 34 9.54 3.69 -6.27
N PRO A 35 10.22 4.64 -6.92
CA PRO A 35 10.68 5.85 -6.26
C PRO A 35 9.49 6.73 -5.86
N LEU A 36 9.44 7.15 -4.60
CA LEU A 36 8.48 8.12 -4.09
C LEU A 36 9.20 9.39 -3.65
N LEU A 37 8.59 10.54 -3.93
CA LEU A 37 9.09 11.84 -3.53
C LEU A 37 8.37 12.31 -2.27
N GLY A 38 9.14 12.61 -1.21
CA GLY A 38 8.63 13.23 0.00
C GLY A 38 8.30 14.71 -0.19
N LYS A 39 7.45 15.25 0.67
CA LYS A 39 7.08 16.68 0.68
C LYS A 39 8.28 17.60 0.93
N ASP A 40 9.32 17.10 1.54
CA ASP A 40 10.60 17.76 1.82
C ASP A 40 11.60 17.65 0.65
N GLY A 41 11.22 17.04 -0.48
CA GLY A 41 12.06 16.82 -1.64
C GLY A 41 12.97 15.59 -1.53
N THR A 42 12.94 14.84 -0.43
CA THR A 42 13.68 13.58 -0.33
C THR A 42 13.01 12.50 -1.17
N ALA A 43 13.81 11.76 -1.94
CA ALA A 43 13.32 10.59 -2.67
C ALA A 43 13.64 9.33 -1.85
N LYS A 44 12.68 8.40 -1.80
CA LYS A 44 12.87 7.08 -1.23
C LYS A 44 12.38 6.02 -2.19
N GLU A 45 13.18 5.00 -2.38
CA GLU A 45 12.78 3.81 -3.12
C GLU A 45 11.90 2.92 -2.24
N VAL A 46 10.71 2.64 -2.72
CA VAL A 46 9.77 1.75 -2.06
C VAL A 46 9.79 0.40 -2.76
N TRP A 47 9.98 -0.64 -1.97
CA TRP A 47 10.04 -2.01 -2.46
C TRP A 47 8.67 -2.66 -2.46
N VAL A 48 8.30 -3.23 -3.60
CA VAL A 48 7.05 -3.96 -3.79
C VAL A 48 7.39 -5.38 -4.24
N THR A 49 6.92 -6.37 -3.51
CA THR A 49 6.99 -7.77 -3.92
C THR A 49 5.80 -8.08 -4.81
N VAL A 50 6.06 -8.46 -6.05
CA VAL A 50 5.03 -8.81 -7.03
C VAL A 50 4.93 -10.32 -7.16
N SER A 51 3.70 -10.84 -7.20
CA SER A 51 3.40 -12.24 -7.48
C SER A 51 2.34 -12.32 -8.59
N ALA A 52 2.56 -13.18 -9.58
CA ALA A 52 1.67 -13.39 -10.69
C ALA A 52 1.64 -14.87 -11.10
N PRO A 53 0.56 -15.36 -11.75
CA PRO A 53 0.56 -16.68 -12.36
C PRO A 53 1.68 -16.80 -13.38
N GLY A 54 2.33 -17.95 -13.44
CA GLY A 54 3.40 -18.19 -14.42
C GLY A 54 4.36 -19.29 -14.01
N ASN A 55 5.26 -19.59 -14.92
CA ASN A 55 6.28 -20.61 -14.81
C ASN A 55 7.66 -20.04 -15.14
N LYS A 56 8.68 -20.88 -15.22
CA LYS A 56 10.05 -20.49 -15.51
C LYS A 56 10.20 -19.74 -16.85
N GLU A 57 9.42 -20.09 -17.86
CA GLU A 57 9.45 -19.41 -19.16
C GLU A 57 8.87 -18.01 -19.05
N THR A 58 7.73 -17.87 -18.36
CA THR A 58 7.12 -16.56 -18.06
C THR A 58 8.07 -15.67 -17.26
N ALA A 59 8.75 -16.23 -16.26
CA ALA A 59 9.72 -15.52 -15.43
C ALA A 59 10.85 -14.88 -16.25
N ALA A 60 11.31 -15.53 -17.30
CA ALA A 60 12.38 -15.03 -18.16
C ALA A 60 12.07 -13.67 -18.82
N SER A 61 10.78 -13.34 -18.96
CA SER A 61 10.34 -12.06 -19.52
C SER A 61 10.48 -10.87 -18.55
N TYR A 62 10.66 -11.14 -17.26
CA TYR A 62 10.70 -10.11 -16.21
C TYR A 62 12.05 -10.08 -15.50
N SER A 63 13.07 -9.63 -16.23
CA SER A 63 14.44 -9.49 -15.71
C SER A 63 14.66 -8.16 -14.99
N ALA A 64 15.62 -8.14 -14.08
CA ALA A 64 16.05 -6.92 -13.40
C ALA A 64 16.42 -5.80 -14.39
N GLY A 65 16.11 -4.57 -14.04
CA GLY A 65 16.31 -3.37 -14.86
C GLY A 65 15.14 -3.05 -15.81
N ARG A 66 14.21 -3.98 -16.05
CA ARG A 66 13.01 -3.69 -16.85
C ARG A 66 12.01 -2.85 -16.08
N LYS A 67 11.40 -1.90 -16.77
CA LYS A 67 10.27 -1.14 -16.25
C LYS A 67 8.97 -1.84 -16.57
N VAL A 68 8.10 -1.97 -15.58
CA VAL A 68 6.82 -2.68 -15.72
C VAL A 68 5.69 -1.91 -15.06
N THR A 69 4.47 -2.12 -15.57
CA THR A 69 3.22 -1.71 -14.95
C THR A 69 2.45 -2.95 -14.51
N VAL A 70 2.07 -2.98 -13.24
CA VAL A 70 1.31 -4.06 -12.62
C VAL A 70 0.03 -3.51 -12.03
N ASN A 71 -1.11 -4.08 -12.46
CA ASN A 71 -2.41 -3.81 -11.85
C ASN A 71 -2.81 -5.01 -11.00
N GLY A 72 -3.21 -4.76 -9.76
CA GLY A 72 -3.56 -5.88 -8.89
C GLY A 72 -3.97 -5.47 -7.49
N VAL A 73 -4.00 -6.45 -6.61
CA VAL A 73 -4.35 -6.29 -5.20
C VAL A 73 -3.08 -6.29 -4.36
N MET A 74 -2.86 -5.20 -3.65
CA MET A 74 -1.73 -5.04 -2.76
C MET A 74 -2.17 -5.14 -1.30
N TYR A 75 -1.47 -5.95 -0.53
CA TYR A 75 -1.61 -6.05 0.92
C TYR A 75 -0.43 -5.36 1.58
N ILE A 76 -0.75 -4.49 2.55
CA ILE A 76 0.24 -3.78 3.35
C ILE A 76 0.28 -4.42 4.73
N ARG A 77 1.46 -4.89 5.14
CA ARG A 77 1.69 -5.53 6.44
C ARG A 77 2.96 -5.00 7.07
N LYS A 78 3.00 -5.04 8.39
CA LYS A 78 4.23 -4.82 9.15
C LYS A 78 4.73 -6.15 9.69
N HIS A 79 6.04 -6.39 9.57
CA HIS A 79 6.72 -7.57 10.10
C HIS A 79 8.12 -7.17 10.54
N ASP A 80 8.51 -7.54 11.75
CA ASP A 80 9.79 -7.16 12.38
C ASP A 80 10.12 -5.67 12.24
N GLY A 81 9.10 -4.81 12.48
CA GLY A 81 9.25 -3.35 12.38
C GLY A 81 9.23 -2.79 10.97
N ASN A 82 9.30 -3.60 9.92
CA ASN A 82 9.33 -3.18 8.52
C ASN A 82 7.96 -3.27 7.85
N ILE A 83 7.67 -2.33 6.96
CA ILE A 83 6.46 -2.35 6.13
C ILE A 83 6.74 -3.13 4.85
N TYR A 84 5.90 -4.12 4.56
CA TYR A 84 5.94 -4.94 3.35
C TYR A 84 4.74 -4.63 2.47
N LEU A 85 5.00 -4.39 1.20
CA LEU A 85 4.02 -4.17 0.15
C LEU A 85 4.01 -5.41 -0.76
N ASN A 86 2.95 -6.21 -0.67
CA ASN A 86 2.81 -7.45 -1.43
C ASN A 86 1.70 -7.30 -2.46
N LEU A 87 2.07 -7.17 -3.73
CA LEU A 87 1.18 -6.98 -4.86
C LEU A 87 0.95 -8.31 -5.58
N ARG A 88 -0.31 -8.72 -5.66
CA ARG A 88 -0.73 -9.89 -6.45
C ARG A 88 -1.52 -9.43 -7.67
N THR A 89 -1.21 -10.02 -8.80
CA THR A 89 -1.95 -9.79 -10.04
C THR A 89 -2.32 -11.11 -10.70
N ASP A 90 -3.53 -11.16 -11.27
CA ASP A 90 -3.96 -12.22 -12.16
C ASP A 90 -3.99 -11.76 -13.62
N SER A 91 -3.60 -10.50 -13.87
CA SER A 91 -3.54 -9.86 -15.16
C SER A 91 -2.14 -9.91 -15.76
N ASN A 92 -2.05 -9.66 -17.06
CA ASN A 92 -0.75 -9.49 -17.72
C ASN A 92 0.00 -8.29 -17.16
N ILE A 93 1.30 -8.47 -16.95
CA ILE A 93 2.22 -7.42 -16.55
C ILE A 93 2.73 -6.74 -17.82
N GLU A 94 2.55 -5.43 -17.92
CA GLU A 94 3.02 -4.65 -19.07
C GLU A 94 4.50 -4.31 -18.91
N VAL A 95 5.29 -4.64 -19.92
CA VAL A 95 6.68 -4.15 -20.01
C VAL A 95 6.66 -2.79 -20.68
N ASN A 96 7.16 -1.78 -20.00
CA ASN A 96 7.13 -0.39 -20.42
C ASN A 96 8.50 0.06 -20.95
N GLU A 97 8.48 1.22 -21.64
CA GLU A 97 9.71 1.94 -21.93
C GLU A 97 10.32 2.51 -20.64
N SER A 98 11.64 2.69 -20.62
CA SER A 98 12.37 3.21 -19.46
C SER A 98 11.94 4.63 -19.05
N THR A 99 11.36 5.39 -19.96
CA THR A 99 10.86 6.76 -19.75
C THR A 99 9.49 6.83 -19.10
N THR A 100 8.80 5.69 -18.93
CA THR A 100 7.49 5.66 -18.26
C THR A 100 7.63 6.10 -16.81
N ASN A 101 6.74 7.01 -16.37
CA ASN A 101 6.78 7.55 -15.01
C ASN A 101 6.47 6.49 -13.95
N ASP A 102 7.27 6.48 -12.91
CA ASP A 102 7.03 5.65 -11.72
C ASP A 102 5.79 6.16 -10.98
N ARG A 103 4.94 5.23 -10.53
CA ARG A 103 3.75 5.53 -9.73
C ARG A 103 3.30 4.33 -8.93
N LEU A 104 2.66 4.60 -7.82
CA LEU A 104 1.95 3.62 -7.01
C LEU A 104 0.70 4.31 -6.46
N GLU A 105 -0.43 4.04 -7.08
CA GLU A 105 -1.71 4.70 -6.81
C GLU A 105 -2.86 3.71 -6.84
N GLY A 106 -3.94 4.02 -6.16
CA GLY A 106 -5.12 3.19 -6.15
C GLY A 106 -6.07 3.50 -5.00
N SER A 107 -6.98 2.57 -4.76
CA SER A 107 -7.93 2.63 -3.65
C SER A 107 -7.48 1.74 -2.49
N MET A 108 -7.91 2.09 -1.28
CA MET A 108 -7.65 1.35 -0.05
C MET A 108 -8.95 0.90 0.59
N GLU A 109 -8.99 -0.33 1.03
CA GLU A 109 -9.92 -0.87 2.01
C GLU A 109 -9.14 -1.13 3.31
N PHE A 110 -9.54 -0.45 4.35
CA PHE A 110 -8.92 -0.56 5.67
C PHE A 110 -9.92 -1.10 6.68
N ARG A 111 -9.47 -2.02 7.53
CA ARG A 111 -10.19 -2.46 8.71
C ARG A 111 -9.27 -2.42 9.91
N GLY A 112 -9.68 -1.69 10.95
CA GLY A 112 -8.86 -1.53 12.13
C GLY A 112 -9.50 -0.70 13.21
N LYS A 113 -8.69 -0.26 14.17
CA LYS A 113 -9.14 0.46 15.36
C LYS A 113 -8.62 1.89 15.34
N VAL A 114 -9.49 2.85 15.57
CA VAL A 114 -9.13 4.27 15.72
C VAL A 114 -8.20 4.44 16.93
N SER A 115 -7.21 5.30 16.81
CA SER A 115 -6.26 5.59 17.88
C SER A 115 -6.95 6.20 19.12
N LYS A 116 -6.30 6.07 20.28
CA LYS A 116 -6.75 6.71 21.54
C LYS A 116 -6.80 8.24 21.44
N LYS A 117 -6.05 8.85 20.50
CA LYS A 117 -6.07 10.30 20.26
C LYS A 117 -7.38 10.78 19.65
N GLY A 118 -8.22 9.85 19.17
CA GLY A 118 -9.51 10.14 18.57
C GLY A 118 -9.41 10.84 17.22
N ILE A 119 -10.49 11.56 16.92
CA ILE A 119 -10.70 12.29 15.68
C ILE A 119 -10.47 13.76 15.92
N LYS A 120 -9.72 14.41 15.04
CA LYS A 120 -9.46 15.86 15.09
C LYS A 120 -10.34 16.55 14.08
N GLU A 121 -11.11 17.54 14.55
CA GLU A 121 -11.83 18.48 13.71
C GLU A 121 -10.92 19.62 13.27
N LEU A 122 -10.80 19.85 12.00
CA LEU A 122 -9.90 20.81 11.40
C LEU A 122 -10.62 21.64 10.32
N LYS A 123 -10.01 22.76 9.94
CA LYS A 123 -10.47 23.58 8.81
C LYS A 123 -9.34 23.70 7.77
N ASP A 124 -9.73 23.61 6.52
CA ASP A 124 -8.80 23.86 5.43
C ASP A 124 -8.55 25.38 5.25
N LYS A 125 -7.67 25.75 4.32
CA LYS A 125 -7.34 27.15 4.01
C LYS A 125 -8.53 27.98 3.53
N LYS A 126 -9.60 27.32 3.09
CA LYS A 126 -10.86 27.94 2.62
C LYS A 126 -11.95 27.96 3.71
N GLY A 127 -11.63 27.48 4.94
CA GLY A 127 -12.54 27.41 6.06
C GLY A 127 -13.49 26.21 6.03
N LYS A 128 -13.31 25.26 5.10
CA LYS A 128 -14.12 24.04 5.04
C LYS A 128 -13.66 23.05 6.10
N ASP A 129 -14.63 22.50 6.82
CA ASP A 129 -14.38 21.49 7.85
C ASP A 129 -13.94 20.16 7.25
N PHE A 130 -12.98 19.52 7.90
CA PHE A 130 -12.54 18.16 7.62
C PHE A 130 -12.08 17.48 8.90
N GLN A 131 -12.04 16.16 8.88
CA GLN A 131 -11.56 15.35 9.99
C GLN A 131 -10.21 14.71 9.65
N SER A 132 -9.35 14.58 10.65
CA SER A 132 -8.11 13.82 10.57
C SER A 132 -8.01 12.86 11.74
N PHE A 133 -7.66 11.61 11.47
CA PHE A 133 -7.47 10.59 12.49
C PHE A 133 -6.41 9.58 12.07
N ALA A 134 -5.92 8.82 13.03
CA ALA A 134 -5.07 7.66 12.77
C ALA A 134 -5.78 6.41 13.27
N ALA A 135 -5.64 5.32 12.54
CA ALA A 135 -6.09 4.02 12.95
C ALA A 135 -5.04 2.95 12.65
N PHE A 136 -5.09 1.84 13.32
CA PHE A 136 -4.17 0.73 13.11
C PHE A 136 -4.91 -0.55 12.76
N SER A 137 -4.33 -1.29 11.85
CA SER A 137 -4.66 -2.69 11.61
C SER A 137 -3.69 -3.57 12.39
N SER A 138 -4.18 -4.62 13.01
CA SER A 138 -3.33 -5.62 13.68
C SER A 138 -3.31 -6.90 12.87
N ASP A 139 -2.12 -7.37 12.59
CA ASP A 139 -1.88 -8.70 12.04
C ASP A 139 -1.31 -9.60 13.13
N LYS A 140 -1.86 -10.81 13.25
CA LYS A 140 -1.38 -11.80 14.22
C LYS A 140 -0.43 -12.75 13.49
N GLU A 141 0.78 -12.82 13.95
CA GLU A 141 1.78 -13.76 13.47
C GLU A 141 2.34 -14.56 14.66
N GLY A 142 1.90 -15.80 14.77
CA GLY A 142 2.21 -16.62 15.95
C GLY A 142 1.62 -16.00 17.23
N GLU A 143 2.49 -15.76 18.23
CA GLU A 143 2.14 -15.11 19.50
C GLU A 143 2.29 -13.57 19.44
N ASN A 144 3.00 -13.06 18.43
CA ASN A 144 3.26 -11.63 18.27
C ASN A 144 2.12 -10.94 17.52
N ARG A 145 1.85 -9.69 17.91
CA ARG A 145 0.96 -8.78 17.19
C ARG A 145 1.73 -7.59 16.71
N GLU A 146 1.67 -7.33 15.42
CA GLU A 146 2.20 -6.12 14.84
C GLU A 146 1.08 -5.19 14.40
N PHE A 147 1.34 -3.89 14.50
CA PHE A 147 0.37 -2.85 14.23
C PHE A 147 0.86 -2.02 13.05
N THR A 148 0.04 -1.98 11.98
CA THR A 148 0.28 -1.10 10.83
C THR A 148 -0.61 0.12 10.95
N TRP A 149 0.01 1.29 11.08
CA TRP A 149 -0.67 2.56 11.22
C TRP A 149 -0.98 3.20 9.88
N VAL A 150 -2.17 3.77 9.77
CA VAL A 150 -2.62 4.56 8.63
C VAL A 150 -3.17 5.89 9.13
N SER A 151 -2.81 6.97 8.45
CA SER A 151 -3.36 8.30 8.67
C SER A 151 -4.50 8.58 7.70
N PHE A 152 -5.60 9.11 8.19
CA PHE A 152 -6.81 9.35 7.42
C PHE A 152 -7.15 10.82 7.39
N VAL A 153 -7.65 11.29 6.23
CA VAL A 153 -8.25 12.60 6.06
C VAL A 153 -9.63 12.41 5.45
N ASN A 154 -10.65 12.92 6.14
CA ASN A 154 -12.05 12.84 5.73
C ASN A 154 -12.60 14.25 5.48
N PHE A 155 -12.93 14.58 4.24
CA PHE A 155 -13.52 15.86 3.83
C PHE A 155 -15.05 15.89 3.89
N SER A 156 -15.65 14.81 4.41
CA SER A 156 -17.08 14.71 4.69
C SER A 156 -17.26 14.30 6.15
N PRO A 157 -17.13 15.26 7.11
CA PRO A 157 -17.13 14.97 8.53
C PRO A 157 -18.31 14.12 8.98
N ILE A 158 -18.04 13.16 9.87
CA ILE A 158 -19.01 12.27 10.49
C ILE A 158 -19.03 12.58 11.99
N HIS A 159 -20.21 12.88 12.54
CA HIS A 159 -20.39 13.25 13.96
C HIS A 159 -21.21 12.22 14.74
N GLU A 160 -21.25 11.00 14.26
CA GLU A 160 -21.98 9.91 14.88
C GLU A 160 -21.15 9.24 16.00
N ASP A 161 -21.80 8.80 17.07
CA ASP A 161 -21.17 8.20 18.25
C ASP A 161 -20.36 6.93 17.95
N TYR A 162 -20.67 6.23 16.87
CA TYR A 162 -19.90 5.05 16.45
C TYR A 162 -18.52 5.40 15.89
N PHE A 163 -18.31 6.64 15.45
CA PHE A 163 -17.05 7.11 14.90
C PHE A 163 -16.27 7.89 15.96
N ALA A 164 -15.57 7.18 16.83
CA ALA A 164 -14.86 7.74 17.98
C ALA A 164 -13.54 7.02 18.25
N ALA A 165 -12.78 7.56 19.20
CA ALA A 165 -11.55 6.92 19.69
C ALA A 165 -11.80 5.46 20.11
N GLU A 166 -10.83 4.59 19.81
CA GLU A 166 -10.83 3.17 20.18
C GLU A 166 -11.96 2.31 19.57
N LYS A 167 -12.77 2.88 18.69
CA LYS A 167 -13.78 2.11 17.93
C LYS A 167 -13.14 1.43 16.72
N TYR A 168 -13.74 0.30 16.32
CA TYR A 168 -13.40 -0.35 15.06
C TYR A 168 -14.10 0.34 13.91
N VAL A 169 -13.37 0.52 12.84
CA VAL A 169 -13.85 1.16 11.60
C VAL A 169 -13.47 0.34 10.39
N GLU A 170 -14.31 0.43 9.38
CA GLU A 170 -14.02 0.06 8.02
C GLU A 170 -14.00 1.33 7.17
N VAL A 171 -12.92 1.54 6.42
CA VAL A 171 -12.72 2.76 5.65
C VAL A 171 -12.37 2.40 4.22
N HIS A 172 -13.05 3.05 3.28
CA HIS A 172 -12.72 3.01 1.87
C HIS A 172 -12.25 4.39 1.41
N GLY A 173 -11.19 4.44 0.62
CA GLY A 173 -10.66 5.72 0.16
C GLY A 173 -9.54 5.57 -0.85
N ASP A 174 -8.92 6.69 -1.18
CA ASP A 174 -7.76 6.71 -2.07
C ASP A 174 -6.48 6.50 -1.26
N LEU A 175 -5.67 5.52 -1.69
CA LEU A 175 -4.35 5.27 -1.14
C LEU A 175 -3.42 6.44 -1.47
N GLN A 176 -2.71 6.92 -0.48
CA GLN A 176 -1.61 7.86 -0.63
C GLN A 176 -0.41 7.32 0.14
N LEU A 177 0.71 7.17 -0.56
CA LEU A 177 1.99 6.85 0.06
C LEU A 177 2.86 8.09 0.10
N GLY A 178 3.37 8.42 1.25
CA GLY A 178 4.24 9.56 1.47
C GLY A 178 5.55 9.18 2.14
N ILE A 179 6.52 10.06 2.08
CA ILE A 179 7.76 9.94 2.82
C ILE A 179 7.84 11.10 3.81
N PHE A 180 8.07 10.77 5.07
CA PHE A 180 8.27 11.75 6.13
C PHE A 180 9.45 11.33 7.00
N LYS A 181 10.44 12.19 7.10
CA LYS A 181 11.71 11.91 7.83
C LYS A 181 12.38 10.60 7.40
N GLY A 182 12.33 10.29 6.10
CA GLY A 182 12.89 9.07 5.54
C GLY A 182 12.05 7.80 5.76
N GLU A 183 10.90 7.90 6.42
CA GLU A 183 10.02 6.76 6.69
C GLU A 183 8.79 6.77 5.77
N LEU A 184 8.38 5.58 5.32
CA LEU A 184 7.15 5.40 4.54
C LEU A 184 5.93 5.69 5.42
N GLN A 185 5.08 6.61 4.97
CA GLN A 185 3.80 6.92 5.58
C GLN A 185 2.68 6.38 4.70
N ILE A 186 1.73 5.71 5.33
CA ILE A 186 0.53 5.21 4.66
C ILE A 186 -0.61 6.16 5.03
N GLU A 187 -1.17 6.79 4.03
CA GLU A 187 -2.26 7.75 4.18
C GLU A 187 -3.46 7.31 3.33
N CYS A 188 -4.65 7.67 3.75
CA CYS A 188 -5.88 7.41 3.02
C CYS A 188 -6.77 8.66 3.01
N LYS A 189 -7.18 9.09 1.82
CA LYS A 189 -8.24 10.07 1.65
C LYS A 189 -9.57 9.34 1.64
N VAL A 190 -10.34 9.51 2.72
CA VAL A 190 -11.59 8.79 2.96
C VAL A 190 -12.63 9.14 1.91
N LYS A 191 -13.35 8.13 1.43
CA LYS A 191 -14.56 8.26 0.59
C LYS A 191 -15.80 7.76 1.32
N SER A 192 -15.66 6.69 2.11
CA SER A 192 -16.70 6.13 2.98
C SER A 192 -16.10 5.30 4.13
#